data_77a5d4df5ce08f74783aedc951b3028e
#
_entry.id   77a5d4df5ce08f74783aedc951b3028e
#
_cell.length_a   1.000
_cell.length_b   1.000
_cell.length_c   1.000
_cell.angle_alpha   90.00
_cell.angle_beta   90.00
_cell.angle_gamma   90.00
#
_symmetry.space_group_name_H-M   'P 1'
#
loop_
_entity.id
_entity.type
_entity.pdbx_description
1 polymer ?
#
loop_
_entity_poly.entity_id
_entity_poly.type
_entity_poly.pdbx_seq_one_letter_code
_entity_poly.pdbx_strand_id
1 'polypeptide(L)'
;MRSDATRNREAILRATEELLAAHGAEHISLDRVAAAAGVGKGTLFRRFGSRTGLFQELLAERAAALALAIETPGSALGPGAPPEDRLTAFLDELCELAERNLALFAAHERACAEDKYRDPTYLRWHAHVTALIAAARPEGGLDAEFAAHALLGSFDADLARHVMADGGVARLKSAVRGLAEALLEGAATPRTRR
;
A
#
# COMPACT_ATOMS: atom_id res chain seq x y z
N MET A 1 -19.85 23.61 6.62
CA MET A 1 -20.29 22.54 7.56
C MET A 1 -20.04 21.19 6.90
N ARG A 2 -19.26 20.29 7.52
CA ARG A 2 -19.15 18.91 7.03
C ARG A 2 -20.49 18.21 7.20
N SER A 3 -20.91 17.40 6.21
CA SER A 3 -22.19 16.68 6.30
C SER A 3 -22.15 15.62 7.41
N ASP A 4 -23.31 15.22 7.94
CA ASP A 4 -23.39 14.14 8.94
C ASP A 4 -22.78 12.83 8.43
N ALA A 5 -22.89 12.57 7.12
CA ALA A 5 -22.29 11.43 6.48
C ALA A 5 -20.74 11.44 6.54
N THR A 6 -20.10 12.62 6.41
CA THR A 6 -18.66 12.78 6.53
C THR A 6 -18.20 12.59 7.98
N ARG A 7 -18.90 13.19 8.95
CA ARG A 7 -18.60 13.01 10.37
C ARG A 7 -18.72 11.55 10.81
N ASN A 8 -19.76 10.86 10.35
CA ASN A 8 -19.96 9.45 10.67
C ASN A 8 -18.86 8.58 10.05
N ARG A 9 -18.43 8.89 8.81
CA ARG A 9 -17.30 8.17 8.18
C ARG A 9 -16.02 8.33 9.00
N GLU A 10 -15.64 9.56 9.34
CA GLU A 10 -14.47 9.86 10.14
C GLU A 10 -14.51 9.17 11.52
N ALA A 11 -15.67 9.16 12.18
CA ALA A 11 -15.86 8.47 13.46
C ALA A 11 -15.68 6.95 13.34
N ILE A 12 -16.22 6.34 12.29
CA ILE A 12 -16.09 4.90 12.05
C ILE A 12 -14.63 4.52 11.79
N LEU A 13 -13.92 5.24 10.92
CA LEU A 13 -12.52 4.93 10.59
C LEU A 13 -11.62 5.10 11.82
N ARG A 14 -11.80 6.18 12.61
CA ARG A 14 -11.07 6.39 13.87
C ARG A 14 -11.34 5.26 14.88
N ALA A 15 -12.61 4.89 15.11
CA ALA A 15 -12.96 3.79 16.01
C ALA A 15 -12.35 2.45 15.53
N THR A 16 -12.25 2.24 14.22
CA THR A 16 -11.61 1.04 13.65
C THR A 16 -10.12 1.02 13.98
N GLU A 17 -9.43 2.14 13.85
CA GLU A 17 -7.99 2.26 14.18
C GLU A 17 -7.73 2.02 15.65
N GLU A 18 -8.52 2.66 16.53
CA GLU A 18 -8.39 2.49 17.97
C GLU A 18 -8.57 1.02 18.39
N LEU A 19 -9.60 0.36 17.84
CA LEU A 19 -9.84 -1.06 18.10
C LEU A 19 -8.75 -1.95 17.51
N LEU A 20 -8.23 -1.64 16.30
CA LEU A 20 -7.15 -2.39 15.67
C LEU A 20 -5.86 -2.29 16.48
N ALA A 21 -5.53 -1.11 16.98
CA ALA A 21 -4.35 -0.88 17.82
C ALA A 21 -4.46 -1.58 19.18
N ALA A 22 -5.65 -1.56 19.79
CA ALA A 22 -5.86 -2.10 21.13
C ALA A 22 -6.03 -3.62 21.17
N HIS A 23 -6.61 -4.23 20.13
CA HIS A 23 -7.08 -5.62 20.18
C HIS A 23 -6.62 -6.51 19.03
N GLY A 24 -6.00 -5.94 17.98
CA GLY A 24 -5.64 -6.67 16.78
C GLY A 24 -6.83 -6.92 15.82
N ALA A 25 -6.50 -7.35 14.62
CA ALA A 25 -7.47 -7.47 13.52
C ALA A 25 -8.55 -8.53 13.74
N GLU A 26 -8.20 -9.62 14.40
CA GLU A 26 -9.11 -10.75 14.69
C GLU A 26 -10.30 -10.33 15.55
N HIS A 27 -10.14 -9.31 16.38
CA HIS A 27 -11.17 -8.80 17.29
C HIS A 27 -12.02 -7.67 16.68
N ILE A 28 -11.77 -7.28 15.42
CA ILE A 28 -12.56 -6.29 14.72
C ILE A 28 -13.83 -6.93 14.14
N SER A 29 -15.00 -6.49 14.57
CA SER A 29 -16.27 -6.78 13.94
C SER A 29 -17.03 -5.50 13.64
N LEU A 30 -17.91 -5.52 12.62
CA LEU A 30 -18.72 -4.35 12.27
C LEU A 30 -19.58 -3.90 13.46
N ASP A 31 -20.03 -4.84 14.29
CA ASP A 31 -20.84 -4.51 15.49
C ASP A 31 -20.03 -3.76 16.55
N ARG A 32 -18.79 -4.21 16.83
CA ARG A 32 -17.89 -3.52 17.76
C ARG A 32 -17.51 -2.14 17.27
N VAL A 33 -17.21 -2.01 15.97
CA VAL A 33 -16.89 -0.71 15.36
C VAL A 33 -18.09 0.22 15.40
N ALA A 34 -19.30 -0.25 15.08
CA ALA A 34 -20.52 0.56 15.13
C ALA A 34 -20.79 1.07 16.55
N ALA A 35 -20.64 0.21 17.56
CA ALA A 35 -20.79 0.57 18.96
C ALA A 35 -19.74 1.61 19.40
N ALA A 36 -18.47 1.42 19.07
CA ALA A 36 -17.38 2.34 19.39
C ALA A 36 -17.51 3.70 18.70
N ALA A 37 -17.99 3.72 17.45
CA ALA A 37 -18.21 4.95 16.67
C ALA A 37 -19.52 5.67 17.02
N GLY A 38 -20.39 5.08 17.85
CA GLY A 38 -21.69 5.65 18.17
C GLY A 38 -22.67 5.71 16.98
N VAL A 39 -22.55 4.78 16.01
CA VAL A 39 -23.39 4.72 14.81
C VAL A 39 -24.22 3.45 14.76
N GLY A 40 -25.35 3.50 14.05
CA GLY A 40 -26.16 2.31 13.83
C GLY A 40 -25.45 1.28 12.93
N LYS A 41 -25.52 -0.02 13.26
CA LYS A 41 -24.96 -1.13 12.47
C LYS A 41 -25.37 -1.06 11.00
N GLY A 42 -26.64 -0.74 10.70
CA GLY A 42 -27.14 -0.60 9.32
C GLY A 42 -26.47 0.54 8.55
N THR A 43 -26.09 1.63 9.22
CA THR A 43 -25.35 2.74 8.61
C THR A 43 -23.94 2.30 8.21
N LEU A 44 -23.25 1.58 9.10
CA LEU A 44 -21.92 1.07 8.85
C LEU A 44 -21.94 0.03 7.72
N PHE A 45 -22.86 -0.96 7.80
CA PHE A 45 -22.99 -2.00 6.76
C PHE A 45 -23.33 -1.40 5.38
N ARG A 46 -24.29 -0.46 5.32
CA ARG A 46 -24.65 0.20 4.04
C ARG A 46 -23.47 0.95 3.41
N ARG A 47 -22.55 1.49 4.22
CA ARG A 47 -21.43 2.29 3.73
C ARG A 47 -20.22 1.45 3.33
N PHE A 48 -19.85 0.47 4.14
CA PHE A 48 -18.61 -0.31 3.97
C PHE A 48 -18.86 -1.73 3.49
N GLY A 49 -20.10 -2.21 3.54
CA GLY A 49 -20.54 -3.52 3.07
C GLY A 49 -20.03 -4.69 3.94
N SER A 50 -18.74 -4.70 4.22
CA SER A 50 -18.07 -5.78 4.94
C SER A 50 -16.91 -5.27 5.80
N ARG A 51 -16.31 -6.16 6.58
CA ARG A 51 -15.05 -5.91 7.30
C ARG A 51 -13.91 -5.63 6.32
N THR A 52 -13.87 -6.35 5.20
CA THR A 52 -12.91 -6.12 4.12
C THR A 52 -13.05 -4.70 3.56
N GLY A 53 -14.26 -4.29 3.19
CA GLY A 53 -14.52 -2.93 2.69
C GLY A 53 -14.15 -1.83 3.70
N LEU A 54 -14.32 -2.10 5.01
CA LEU A 54 -13.88 -1.17 6.06
C LEU A 54 -12.35 -1.02 6.09
N PHE A 55 -11.61 -2.11 6.01
CA PHE A 55 -10.13 -2.06 5.95
C PHE A 55 -9.61 -1.46 4.66
N GLN A 56 -10.26 -1.74 3.52
CA GLN A 56 -9.94 -1.10 2.23
C GLN A 56 -10.09 0.42 2.30
N GLU A 57 -11.19 0.90 2.83
CA GLU A 57 -11.46 2.34 2.97
C GLU A 57 -10.45 3.01 3.93
N LEU A 58 -10.09 2.34 5.04
CA LEU A 58 -9.11 2.85 5.98
C LEU A 58 -7.70 2.90 5.35
N LEU A 59 -7.31 1.86 4.63
CA LEU A 59 -6.03 1.83 3.90
C LEU A 59 -5.99 2.92 2.82
N ALA A 60 -7.07 3.08 2.05
CA ALA A 60 -7.18 4.12 1.03
C ALA A 60 -7.05 5.54 1.64
N GLU A 61 -7.61 5.78 2.83
CA GLU A 61 -7.43 7.05 3.53
C GLU A 61 -5.97 7.29 3.95
N ARG A 62 -5.30 6.25 4.49
CA ARG A 62 -3.88 6.35 4.85
C ARG A 62 -2.96 6.53 3.64
N ALA A 63 -3.33 5.97 2.50
CA ALA A 63 -2.62 6.11 1.24
C ALA A 63 -2.98 7.40 0.45
N ALA A 64 -3.94 8.19 0.91
CA ALA A 64 -4.42 9.35 0.14
C ALA A 64 -3.33 10.39 -0.14
N ALA A 65 -2.44 10.65 0.83
CA ALA A 65 -1.32 11.57 0.64
C ALA A 65 -0.33 11.07 -0.43
N LEU A 66 -0.04 9.76 -0.41
CA LEU A 66 0.80 9.10 -1.40
C LEU A 66 0.17 9.18 -2.80
N ALA A 67 -1.13 8.88 -2.91
CA ALA A 67 -1.88 8.98 -4.16
C ALA A 67 -1.86 10.40 -4.74
N LEU A 68 -2.04 11.42 -3.89
CA LEU A 68 -1.96 12.82 -4.29
C LEU A 68 -0.55 13.21 -4.76
N ALA A 69 0.49 12.78 -4.05
CA ALA A 69 1.88 13.07 -4.38
C ALA A 69 2.29 12.50 -5.75
N ILE A 70 1.79 11.33 -6.13
CA ILE A 70 2.01 10.69 -7.44
C ILE A 70 1.49 11.57 -8.59
N GLU A 71 0.38 12.26 -8.37
CA GLU A 71 -0.29 13.09 -9.38
C GLU A 71 0.20 14.54 -9.40
N THR A 72 0.95 14.97 -8.36
CA THR A 72 1.35 16.37 -8.17
C THR A 72 2.66 16.67 -8.93
N PRO A 73 2.65 17.55 -9.95
CA PRO A 73 3.87 17.98 -10.63
C PRO A 73 4.85 18.64 -9.65
N GLY A 74 6.15 18.30 -9.78
CA GLY A 74 7.19 18.81 -8.89
C GLY A 74 7.32 18.08 -7.54
N SER A 75 6.42 17.15 -7.22
CA SER A 75 6.64 16.17 -6.16
C SER A 75 7.73 15.19 -6.58
N ALA A 76 8.49 14.66 -5.62
CA ALA A 76 9.48 13.59 -5.89
C ALA A 76 8.84 12.33 -6.50
N LEU A 77 7.54 12.12 -6.27
CA LEU A 77 6.75 11.01 -6.80
C LEU A 77 6.04 11.36 -8.10
N GLY A 78 5.87 12.66 -8.36
CA GLY A 78 5.05 13.20 -9.42
C GLY A 78 5.74 13.30 -10.78
N PRO A 79 5.00 13.73 -11.80
CA PRO A 79 5.56 13.96 -13.13
C PRO A 79 6.69 14.99 -13.11
N GLY A 80 7.76 14.74 -13.90
CA GLY A 80 8.88 15.65 -14.12
C GLY A 80 10.22 15.14 -13.61
N ALA A 81 10.24 14.24 -12.60
CA ALA A 81 11.47 13.56 -12.19
C ALA A 81 11.71 12.30 -13.05
N PRO A 82 12.97 11.80 -13.15
CA PRO A 82 13.28 10.53 -13.80
C PRO A 82 12.45 9.37 -13.25
N PRO A 83 12.04 8.40 -14.10
CA PRO A 83 11.20 7.28 -13.65
C PRO A 83 11.82 6.46 -12.52
N GLU A 84 13.13 6.22 -12.55
CA GLU A 84 13.89 5.50 -11.52
C GLU A 84 13.88 6.23 -10.17
N ASP A 85 14.03 7.55 -10.18
CA ASP A 85 13.97 8.37 -8.97
C ASP A 85 12.57 8.36 -8.36
N ARG A 86 11.55 8.45 -9.21
CA ARG A 86 10.14 8.37 -8.80
C ARG A 86 9.79 7.01 -8.24
N LEU A 87 10.31 5.92 -8.85
CA LEU A 87 10.12 4.56 -8.34
C LEU A 87 10.73 4.42 -6.94
N THR A 88 11.98 4.87 -6.77
CA THR A 88 12.67 4.82 -5.47
C THR A 88 11.92 5.62 -4.42
N ALA A 89 11.52 6.85 -4.74
CA ALA A 89 10.76 7.70 -3.81
C ALA A 89 9.39 7.08 -3.45
N PHE A 90 8.70 6.47 -4.41
CA PHE A 90 7.43 5.77 -4.15
C PHE A 90 7.60 4.57 -3.20
N LEU A 91 8.61 3.74 -3.44
CA LEU A 91 8.90 2.58 -2.60
C LEU A 91 9.29 2.99 -1.18
N ASP A 92 10.02 4.10 -1.03
CA ASP A 92 10.37 4.65 0.27
C ASP A 92 9.15 5.11 1.08
N GLU A 93 8.26 5.87 0.44
CA GLU A 93 7.02 6.31 1.06
C GLU A 93 6.10 5.13 1.41
N LEU A 94 6.12 4.08 0.58
CA LEU A 94 5.36 2.86 0.85
C LEU A 94 5.96 2.10 2.06
N CYS A 95 7.29 2.08 2.25
CA CYS A 95 7.93 1.55 3.44
C CYS A 95 7.48 2.32 4.71
N GLU A 96 7.47 3.65 4.65
CA GLU A 96 7.00 4.51 5.75
C GLU A 96 5.50 4.26 6.07
N LEU A 97 4.70 4.11 5.01
CA LEU A 97 3.27 3.80 5.16
C LEU A 97 3.08 2.44 5.83
N ALA A 98 3.84 1.42 5.38
CA ALA A 98 3.79 0.08 5.95
C ALA A 98 4.22 0.06 7.43
N GLU A 99 5.32 0.74 7.78
CA GLU A 99 5.79 0.83 9.18
C GLU A 99 4.71 1.42 10.09
N ARG A 100 4.16 2.58 9.68
CA ARG A 100 3.15 3.29 10.48
C ARG A 100 1.82 2.53 10.60
N ASN A 101 1.52 1.63 9.66
CA ASN A 101 0.22 0.97 9.54
C ASN A 101 0.31 -0.56 9.43
N LEU A 102 1.36 -1.19 9.99
CA LEU A 102 1.63 -2.61 9.82
C LEU A 102 0.45 -3.51 10.24
N ALA A 103 -0.21 -3.17 11.35
CA ALA A 103 -1.39 -3.89 11.82
C ALA A 103 -2.57 -3.80 10.84
N LEU A 104 -2.74 -2.63 10.18
CA LEU A 104 -3.76 -2.43 9.16
C LEU A 104 -3.44 -3.21 7.88
N PHE A 105 -2.17 -3.22 7.44
CA PHE A 105 -1.73 -4.02 6.30
C PHE A 105 -2.04 -5.50 6.53
N ALA A 106 -1.63 -6.06 7.68
CA ALA A 106 -1.93 -7.44 8.03
C ALA A 106 -3.44 -7.74 8.12
N ALA A 107 -4.24 -6.80 8.63
CA ALA A 107 -5.70 -6.92 8.70
C ALA A 107 -6.34 -6.94 7.32
N HIS A 108 -5.89 -6.04 6.44
CA HIS A 108 -6.35 -5.90 5.06
C HIS A 108 -6.00 -7.16 4.25
N GLU A 109 -4.75 -7.61 4.29
CA GLU A 109 -4.30 -8.81 3.57
C GLU A 109 -5.11 -10.06 3.96
N ARG A 110 -5.32 -10.29 5.26
CA ARG A 110 -6.16 -11.40 5.72
C ARG A 110 -7.61 -11.30 5.26
N ALA A 111 -8.14 -10.09 5.19
CA ALA A 111 -9.51 -9.86 4.73
C ALA A 111 -9.66 -10.00 3.21
N CYS A 112 -8.61 -9.76 2.43
CA CYS A 112 -8.57 -9.79 0.96
C CYS A 112 -7.88 -11.05 0.40
N ALA A 113 -7.59 -12.08 1.21
CA ALA A 113 -6.73 -13.21 0.84
C ALA A 113 -7.12 -13.90 -0.49
N GLU A 114 -8.42 -13.97 -0.81
CA GLU A 114 -8.92 -14.59 -2.06
C GLU A 114 -8.86 -13.65 -3.27
N ASP A 115 -8.79 -12.32 -3.06
CA ASP A 115 -8.91 -11.31 -4.12
C ASP A 115 -7.85 -10.18 -4.00
N LYS A 116 -6.71 -10.46 -3.39
CA LYS A 116 -5.61 -9.49 -3.15
C LYS A 116 -5.27 -8.68 -4.40
N TYR A 117 -5.15 -9.34 -5.55
CA TYR A 117 -4.75 -8.73 -6.82
C TYR A 117 -5.88 -7.95 -7.52
N ARG A 118 -7.10 -7.96 -6.97
CA ARG A 118 -8.24 -7.15 -7.42
C ARG A 118 -8.55 -5.99 -6.49
N ASP A 119 -7.80 -5.85 -5.41
CA ASP A 119 -7.95 -4.72 -4.50
C ASP A 119 -7.67 -3.39 -5.20
N PRO A 120 -8.54 -2.37 -5.10
CA PRO A 120 -8.39 -1.10 -5.82
C PRO A 120 -7.10 -0.36 -5.48
N THR A 121 -6.63 -0.43 -4.22
CA THR A 121 -5.39 0.20 -3.78
C THR A 121 -4.19 -0.53 -4.39
N TYR A 122 -4.22 -1.87 -4.34
CA TYR A 122 -3.19 -2.70 -4.96
C TYR A 122 -3.08 -2.45 -6.47
N LEU A 123 -4.20 -2.44 -7.19
CA LEU A 123 -4.23 -2.20 -8.64
C LEU A 123 -3.68 -0.83 -9.01
N ARG A 124 -3.97 0.20 -8.23
CA ARG A 124 -3.42 1.55 -8.44
C ARG A 124 -1.90 1.57 -8.27
N TRP A 125 -1.39 0.99 -7.19
CA TRP A 125 0.05 0.91 -6.94
C TRP A 125 0.76 0.07 -7.99
N HIS A 126 0.17 -1.08 -8.35
CA HIS A 126 0.70 -1.95 -9.39
C HIS A 126 0.81 -1.22 -10.73
N ALA A 127 -0.25 -0.55 -11.18
CA ALA A 127 -0.24 0.22 -12.43
C ALA A 127 0.82 1.35 -12.40
N HIS A 128 0.97 2.04 -11.27
CA HIS A 128 1.97 3.09 -11.10
C HIS A 128 3.40 2.54 -11.19
N VAL A 129 3.71 1.49 -10.44
CA VAL A 129 5.04 0.85 -10.44
C VAL A 129 5.36 0.27 -11.82
N THR A 130 4.41 -0.43 -12.45
CA THR A 130 4.56 -0.96 -13.82
C THR A 130 4.92 0.15 -14.81
N ALA A 131 4.20 1.28 -14.76
CA ALA A 131 4.45 2.42 -15.66
C ALA A 131 5.86 3.02 -15.45
N LEU A 132 6.31 3.12 -14.19
CA LEU A 132 7.64 3.63 -13.88
C LEU A 132 8.75 2.68 -14.34
N ILE A 133 8.59 1.37 -14.13
CA ILE A 133 9.54 0.36 -14.60
C ILE A 133 9.62 0.37 -16.13
N ALA A 134 8.47 0.39 -16.82
CA ALA A 134 8.43 0.45 -18.28
C ALA A 134 9.08 1.72 -18.84
N ALA A 135 8.89 2.87 -18.17
CA ALA A 135 9.51 4.13 -18.56
C ALA A 135 11.03 4.17 -18.28
N ALA A 136 11.48 3.53 -17.20
CA ALA A 136 12.92 3.40 -16.88
C ALA A 136 13.63 2.39 -17.79
N ARG A 137 12.90 1.44 -18.39
CA ARG A 137 13.41 0.38 -19.26
C ARG A 137 12.71 0.31 -20.62
N PRO A 138 12.76 1.38 -21.44
CA PRO A 138 12.05 1.44 -22.73
C PRO A 138 12.55 0.39 -23.74
N GLU A 139 13.77 -0.09 -23.59
CA GLU A 139 14.38 -1.11 -24.46
C GLU A 139 13.80 -2.53 -24.23
N GLY A 140 12.96 -2.71 -23.21
CA GLY A 140 12.38 -4.00 -22.86
C GLY A 140 13.34 -4.94 -22.12
N GLY A 141 13.06 -6.23 -22.20
CA GLY A 141 13.89 -7.27 -21.55
C GLY A 141 13.54 -7.56 -20.10
N LEU A 142 12.63 -6.77 -19.50
CA LEU A 142 12.03 -7.00 -18.21
C LEU A 142 10.50 -7.00 -18.35
N ASP A 143 9.85 -8.02 -17.81
CA ASP A 143 8.40 -7.99 -17.62
C ASP A 143 8.05 -7.00 -16.50
N ALA A 144 7.66 -5.79 -16.89
CA ALA A 144 7.38 -4.71 -15.95
C ALA A 144 6.18 -5.01 -15.03
N GLU A 145 5.18 -5.74 -15.53
CA GLU A 145 4.02 -6.15 -14.74
C GLU A 145 4.43 -7.14 -13.66
N PHE A 146 5.19 -8.17 -14.02
CA PHE A 146 5.69 -9.14 -13.04
C PHE A 146 6.66 -8.50 -12.03
N ALA A 147 7.55 -7.63 -12.50
CA ALA A 147 8.48 -6.90 -11.64
C ALA A 147 7.74 -6.01 -10.62
N ALA A 148 6.65 -5.36 -11.03
CA ALA A 148 5.79 -4.61 -10.13
C ALA A 148 5.14 -5.51 -9.06
N HIS A 149 4.66 -6.70 -9.43
CA HIS A 149 4.18 -7.68 -8.45
C HIS A 149 5.27 -8.11 -7.47
N ALA A 150 6.49 -8.34 -7.93
CA ALA A 150 7.62 -8.73 -7.08
C ALA A 150 8.00 -7.63 -6.08
N LEU A 151 8.09 -6.37 -6.52
CA LEU A 151 8.36 -5.22 -5.65
C LEU A 151 7.25 -5.01 -4.62
N LEU A 152 5.99 -5.02 -5.05
CA LEU A 152 4.85 -4.85 -4.14
C LEU A 152 4.70 -6.04 -3.19
N GLY A 153 5.10 -7.25 -3.58
CA GLY A 153 5.15 -8.42 -2.72
C GLY A 153 6.09 -8.26 -1.52
N SER A 154 7.09 -7.37 -1.62
CA SER A 154 7.99 -7.05 -0.51
C SER A 154 7.30 -6.35 0.67
N PHE A 155 6.08 -5.85 0.46
CA PHE A 155 5.24 -5.21 1.48
C PHE A 155 4.18 -6.14 2.09
N ASP A 156 4.29 -7.46 1.85
CA ASP A 156 3.55 -8.44 2.64
C ASP A 156 3.78 -8.19 4.12
N ALA A 157 2.71 -8.13 4.92
CA ALA A 157 2.80 -7.64 6.29
C ALA A 157 3.67 -8.52 7.19
N ASP A 158 3.70 -9.83 6.95
CA ASP A 158 4.53 -10.74 7.74
C ASP A 158 5.99 -10.64 7.32
N LEU A 159 6.27 -10.51 6.03
CA LEU A 159 7.62 -10.26 5.50
C LEU A 159 8.15 -8.90 5.99
N ALA A 160 7.37 -7.84 5.84
CA ALA A 160 7.75 -6.50 6.28
C ALA A 160 8.06 -6.46 7.79
N ARG A 161 7.20 -7.09 8.61
CA ARG A 161 7.42 -7.22 10.05
C ARG A 161 8.72 -7.96 10.37
N HIS A 162 8.95 -9.08 9.68
CA HIS A 162 10.16 -9.88 9.88
C HIS A 162 11.42 -9.10 9.53
N VAL A 163 11.44 -8.41 8.39
CA VAL A 163 12.58 -7.60 7.94
C VAL A 163 12.84 -6.44 8.89
N MET A 164 11.77 -5.73 9.31
CA MET A 164 11.87 -4.58 10.19
C MET A 164 12.22 -4.94 11.65
N ALA A 165 12.04 -6.19 12.07
CA ALA A 165 12.39 -6.64 13.42
C ALA A 165 13.89 -6.47 13.74
N ASP A 166 14.75 -6.44 12.71
CA ASP A 166 16.18 -6.21 12.83
C ASP A 166 16.60 -5.08 11.89
N GLY A 167 16.68 -3.86 12.40
CA GLY A 167 17.08 -2.66 11.67
C GLY A 167 15.96 -1.73 11.21
N GLY A 168 14.70 -2.01 11.61
CA GLY A 168 13.57 -1.10 11.39
C GLY A 168 13.24 -0.85 9.91
N VAL A 169 12.52 0.26 9.66
CA VAL A 169 12.14 0.67 8.31
C VAL A 169 13.35 0.97 7.41
N ALA A 170 14.49 1.38 7.99
CA ALA A 170 15.70 1.64 7.23
C ALA A 170 16.21 0.36 6.52
N ARG A 171 16.13 -0.79 7.19
CA ARG A 171 16.47 -2.08 6.57
C ARG A 171 15.50 -2.45 5.46
N LEU A 172 14.20 -2.26 5.67
CA LEU A 172 13.19 -2.52 4.64
C LEU A 172 13.43 -1.65 3.41
N LYS A 173 13.66 -0.33 3.60
CA LYS A 173 13.99 0.60 2.51
C LYS A 173 15.23 0.16 1.74
N SER A 174 16.31 -0.16 2.44
CA SER A 174 17.56 -0.62 1.80
C SER A 174 17.35 -1.89 0.97
N ALA A 175 16.60 -2.87 1.49
CA ALA A 175 16.33 -4.11 0.79
C ALA A 175 15.46 -3.90 -0.46
N VAL A 176 14.39 -3.09 -0.34
CA VAL A 176 13.46 -2.82 -1.45
C VAL A 176 14.13 -1.97 -2.53
N ARG A 177 14.93 -0.96 -2.15
CA ARG A 177 15.73 -0.16 -3.10
C ARG A 177 16.73 -1.04 -3.85
N GLY A 178 17.51 -1.86 -3.16
CA GLY A 178 18.47 -2.77 -3.81
C GLY A 178 17.79 -3.76 -4.77
N LEU A 179 16.58 -4.23 -4.44
CA LEU A 179 15.80 -5.06 -5.34
C LEU A 179 15.36 -4.27 -6.59
N ALA A 180 14.88 -3.04 -6.42
CA ALA A 180 14.46 -2.18 -7.53
C ALA A 180 15.65 -1.83 -8.45
N GLU A 181 16.79 -1.46 -7.88
CA GLU A 181 18.05 -1.20 -8.61
C GLU A 181 18.47 -2.43 -9.42
N ALA A 182 18.53 -3.62 -8.80
CA ALA A 182 18.86 -4.86 -9.47
C ALA A 182 17.92 -5.21 -10.63
N LEU A 183 16.62 -4.94 -10.48
CA LEU A 183 15.63 -5.12 -11.55
C LEU A 183 15.82 -4.11 -12.69
N LEU A 184 16.17 -2.87 -12.38
CA LEU A 184 16.43 -1.83 -13.38
C LEU A 184 17.79 -1.99 -14.07
N GLU A 185 18.82 -2.44 -13.37
CA GLU A 185 20.14 -2.68 -13.92
C GLU A 185 20.26 -4.03 -14.64
N GLY A 186 19.52 -5.04 -14.17
CA GLY A 186 19.61 -6.42 -14.61
C GLY A 186 18.96 -6.67 -15.95
N ALA A 187 19.78 -6.71 -16.94
CA ALA A 187 20.00 -7.57 -18.10
C ALA A 187 20.99 -6.88 -19.03
N ALA A 188 22.17 -6.58 -18.53
CA ALA A 188 23.31 -6.49 -19.43
C ALA A 188 23.35 -7.81 -20.19
N THR A 189 23.10 -7.73 -21.50
CA THR A 189 23.14 -8.83 -22.47
C THR A 189 24.22 -9.81 -22.12
N PRO A 190 23.96 -11.13 -22.04
CA PRO A 190 25.04 -12.08 -21.87
C PRO A 190 26.03 -11.87 -23.02
N ARG A 191 27.25 -11.47 -22.67
CA ARG A 191 28.38 -11.43 -23.64
C ARG A 191 28.44 -12.80 -24.25
N THR A 192 27.98 -12.92 -25.47
CA THR A 192 28.21 -14.09 -26.31
C THR A 192 29.73 -14.31 -26.35
N ARG A 193 30.21 -15.28 -25.56
CA ARG A 193 31.58 -15.81 -25.75
C ARG A 193 31.56 -16.50 -27.11
N ARG A 194 32.24 -15.90 -28.09
CA ARG A 194 32.70 -16.58 -29.28
C ARG A 194 33.86 -17.49 -28.92
#